data_5a8e9ac643b2b9af6ed7bf54dd78ef50
#
_entry.id   5a8e9ac643b2b9af6ed7bf54dd78ef50
#
_cell.length_a   1.000
_cell.length_b   1.000
_cell.length_c   1.000
_cell.angle_alpha   90.00
_cell.angle_beta   90.00
_cell.angle_gamma   90.00
#
_symmetry.space_group_name_H-M   'P 1'
#
loop_
_entity.id
_entity.type
_entity.pdbx_description
1 polymer ?
#
loop_
_entity_poly.entity_id
_entity_poly.type
_entity_poly.pdbx_seq_one_letter_code
_entity_poly.pdbx_strand_id
1 'polypeptide(L)'
;MSRFTDRIAKVAADSTLGLRFGTAGNLHFASWHDINQSAGKVAGRLAAEGVTRGARVGVLAANAEDVAPVVQGIWKLGAAMTMLQQPTSQADLSEWHEGTLRALSLLDAHCVLVGRPFVAVADALRASGYRVIEVPDTWAGADAVEEPTGEDDVAIYQLTSGSTGDPKAVAITHGNLYADIAAMVAEVRIDACVDVTMSWLPLSHDMGLIAYLLSPMFAGNAAVYIPPTEFVKSPLAWLQILTEQRATVTAAPNFAYSIVSRRLRAVSDGAYDLSALRCVVSGAEPIDPGTMYEFAQQAARFGMRVSAIGAAYGLAEATVAVSFSRVDRPLAVENVCADELETHGRAVTGCVCGSPKKEFVLLGRPMSGVEVRIADEDRGTRPARHMGEVAIRGDAVTRHYLTAQGEVAAVDAYGWFYTGDLGYLTEDGEIVVCGRRKNVIIVAGRNIFPSDIERLAASVDGIRRGGVVAFGVTLADQREEIRIVAETVQEDPGEAAHEIRRQIGRKVRSATGLSPTVLLVGKGKVPKTPSGKIRHVAAKEMFGAVLGEVRAL
;
A
#
# COMPACT_ATOMS: atom_id res chain seq x y z
N MET A 1 11.70 -21.47 18.36
CA MET A 1 11.18 -20.19 17.81
C MET A 1 11.29 -20.23 16.30
N SER A 2 10.42 -19.50 15.59
CA SER A 2 10.56 -19.33 14.14
C SER A 2 11.84 -18.55 13.82
N ARG A 3 12.37 -18.72 12.60
CA ARG A 3 13.55 -17.95 12.14
C ARG A 3 13.33 -16.44 12.25
N PHE A 4 12.09 -15.98 12.05
CA PHE A 4 11.73 -14.58 12.13
C PHE A 4 11.85 -14.03 13.56
N THR A 5 11.18 -14.65 14.53
CA THR A 5 11.23 -14.22 15.94
C THR A 5 12.62 -14.40 16.56
N ASP A 6 13.32 -15.48 16.21
CA ASP A 6 14.70 -15.73 16.63
C ASP A 6 15.66 -14.63 16.10
N ARG A 7 15.50 -14.20 14.85
CA ARG A 7 16.30 -13.11 14.29
C ARG A 7 16.06 -11.78 15.02
N ILE A 8 14.79 -11.43 15.29
CA ILE A 8 14.46 -10.21 16.05
C ILE A 8 15.07 -10.26 17.45
N ALA A 9 14.94 -11.39 18.15
CA ALA A 9 15.51 -11.54 19.49
C ALA A 9 17.06 -11.40 19.49
N LYS A 10 17.73 -12.00 18.51
CA LYS A 10 19.18 -11.86 18.34
C LYS A 10 19.62 -10.43 18.05
N VAL A 11 18.91 -9.72 17.19
CA VAL A 11 19.16 -8.31 16.90
C VAL A 11 18.97 -7.46 18.14
N ALA A 12 17.93 -7.72 18.92
CA ALA A 12 17.60 -6.95 20.10
C ALA A 12 18.51 -7.20 21.31
N ALA A 13 19.22 -8.34 21.36
CA ALA A 13 20.00 -8.75 22.53
C ALA A 13 21.00 -7.66 23.00
N ASP A 14 21.74 -7.06 22.06
CA ASP A 14 22.79 -6.07 22.36
C ASP A 14 22.68 -4.79 21.51
N SER A 15 21.51 -4.53 20.88
CA SER A 15 21.36 -3.42 19.94
C SER A 15 21.29 -2.08 20.66
N THR A 16 22.19 -1.17 20.29
CA THR A 16 22.12 0.26 20.63
C THR A 16 21.37 1.08 19.56
N LEU A 17 21.08 0.47 18.40
CA LEU A 17 20.21 1.05 17.37
C LEU A 17 18.75 0.77 17.71
N GLY A 18 17.86 1.49 17.08
CA GLY A 18 16.44 1.37 17.41
C GLY A 18 15.56 2.30 16.60
N LEU A 19 14.42 2.59 17.18
CA LEU A 19 13.35 3.38 16.61
C LEU A 19 13.37 4.79 17.20
N ARG A 20 13.42 5.81 16.32
CA ARG A 20 13.03 7.18 16.64
C ARG A 20 11.58 7.39 16.22
N PHE A 21 10.79 7.99 17.09
CA PHE A 21 9.37 8.17 16.86
C PHE A 21 8.87 9.49 17.44
N GLY A 22 7.79 10.02 16.88
CA GLY A 22 7.19 11.28 17.36
C GLY A 22 6.77 12.20 16.22
N THR A 23 7.02 13.50 16.36
CA THR A 23 6.70 14.52 15.37
C THR A 23 7.97 15.25 14.93
N ALA A 24 7.89 15.99 13.81
CA ALA A 24 9.02 16.80 13.36
C ALA A 24 9.47 17.78 14.47
N GLY A 25 10.75 17.76 14.80
CA GLY A 25 11.34 18.56 15.88
C GLY A 25 11.16 18.01 17.31
N ASN A 26 10.42 16.90 17.49
CA ASN A 26 10.26 16.23 18.79
C ASN A 26 10.24 14.72 18.62
N LEU A 27 11.40 14.14 18.38
CA LEU A 27 11.60 12.70 18.26
C LEU A 27 12.13 12.12 19.56
N HIS A 28 11.51 11.05 20.02
CA HIS A 28 11.97 10.18 21.10
C HIS A 28 12.74 9.00 20.53
N PHE A 29 13.43 8.26 21.39
CA PHE A 29 14.22 7.09 20.98
C PHE A 29 13.98 5.92 21.93
N ALA A 30 13.85 4.71 21.35
CA ALA A 30 13.91 3.45 22.05
C ALA A 30 14.81 2.48 21.27
N SER A 31 15.77 1.85 21.92
CA SER A 31 16.60 0.83 21.28
C SER A 31 15.76 -0.41 20.95
N TRP A 32 16.22 -1.23 19.99
CA TRP A 32 15.59 -2.53 19.75
C TRP A 32 15.64 -3.43 20.98
N HIS A 33 16.65 -3.24 21.83
CA HIS A 33 16.74 -3.90 23.13
C HIS A 33 15.60 -3.47 24.06
N ASP A 34 15.36 -2.16 24.24
CA ASP A 34 14.30 -1.64 25.12
C ASP A 34 12.92 -2.05 24.63
N ILE A 35 12.71 -2.05 23.30
CA ILE A 35 11.45 -2.51 22.69
C ILE A 35 11.22 -4.00 22.98
N ASN A 36 12.24 -4.84 22.85
CA ASN A 36 12.12 -6.27 23.14
C ASN A 36 11.93 -6.56 24.65
N GLN A 37 12.54 -5.79 25.54
CA GLN A 37 12.26 -5.87 26.98
C GLN A 37 10.81 -5.48 27.29
N SER A 38 10.33 -4.38 26.68
CA SER A 38 8.94 -3.96 26.83
C SER A 38 7.97 -5.03 26.31
N ALA A 39 8.34 -5.71 25.21
CA ALA A 39 7.55 -6.82 24.66
C ALA A 39 7.39 -8.00 25.63
N GLY A 40 8.39 -8.30 26.47
CA GLY A 40 8.25 -9.30 27.54
C GLY A 40 7.15 -8.95 28.54
N LYS A 41 7.09 -7.67 28.95
CA LYS A 41 6.05 -7.17 29.86
C LYS A 41 4.67 -7.12 29.21
N VAL A 42 4.60 -6.75 27.91
CA VAL A 42 3.37 -6.87 27.11
C VAL A 42 2.87 -8.30 27.12
N ALA A 43 3.74 -9.27 26.84
CA ALA A 43 3.39 -10.69 26.87
C ALA A 43 2.87 -11.13 28.25
N GLY A 44 3.55 -10.71 29.34
CA GLY A 44 3.10 -10.98 30.72
C GLY A 44 1.70 -10.45 31.00
N ARG A 45 1.41 -9.22 30.58
CA ARG A 45 0.07 -8.63 30.71
C ARG A 45 -0.97 -9.39 29.89
N LEU A 46 -0.67 -9.70 28.64
CA LEU A 46 -1.59 -10.42 27.76
C LEU A 46 -1.86 -11.86 28.25
N ALA A 47 -0.84 -12.54 28.77
CA ALA A 47 -1.01 -13.86 29.40
C ALA A 47 -1.94 -13.80 30.61
N ALA A 48 -1.81 -12.77 31.47
CA ALA A 48 -2.71 -12.54 32.60
C ALA A 48 -4.17 -12.28 32.16
N GLU A 49 -4.37 -11.76 30.95
CA GLU A 49 -5.68 -11.58 30.34
C GLU A 49 -6.17 -12.82 29.56
N GLY A 50 -5.45 -13.93 29.65
CA GLY A 50 -5.83 -15.21 29.05
C GLY A 50 -5.47 -15.36 27.56
N VAL A 51 -4.62 -14.51 27.01
CA VAL A 51 -4.08 -14.69 25.66
C VAL A 51 -3.12 -15.87 25.65
N THR A 52 -3.37 -16.82 24.77
CA THR A 52 -2.58 -18.04 24.61
C THR A 52 -2.20 -18.26 23.16
N ARG A 53 -1.40 -19.30 22.88
CA ARG A 53 -1.02 -19.68 21.51
C ARG A 53 -2.25 -19.82 20.62
N GLY A 54 -2.18 -19.26 19.43
CA GLY A 54 -3.26 -19.26 18.44
C GLY A 54 -4.37 -18.23 18.68
N ALA A 55 -4.34 -17.50 19.81
CA ALA A 55 -5.26 -16.40 20.01
C ALA A 55 -5.06 -15.30 18.96
N ARG A 56 -6.13 -14.60 18.62
CA ARG A 56 -6.11 -13.49 17.66
C ARG A 56 -6.36 -12.17 18.39
N VAL A 57 -5.46 -11.23 18.22
CA VAL A 57 -5.46 -9.97 18.97
C VAL A 57 -5.60 -8.79 17.99
N GLY A 58 -6.66 -7.99 18.18
CA GLY A 58 -6.82 -6.73 17.45
C GLY A 58 -5.92 -5.65 18.05
N VAL A 59 -5.31 -4.81 17.20
CA VAL A 59 -4.48 -3.68 17.62
C VAL A 59 -4.97 -2.42 16.92
N LEU A 60 -5.46 -1.46 17.68
CA LEU A 60 -5.87 -0.13 17.22
C LEU A 60 -4.93 0.92 17.81
N ALA A 61 -3.84 1.20 17.14
CA ALA A 61 -2.83 2.19 17.53
C ALA A 61 -2.18 2.80 16.28
N ALA A 62 -1.75 4.06 16.37
CA ALA A 62 -1.10 4.75 15.26
C ALA A 62 0.41 4.93 15.49
N ASN A 63 0.82 5.00 16.74
CA ASN A 63 2.18 5.35 17.11
C ASN A 63 3.08 4.11 17.11
N ALA A 64 4.25 4.22 16.51
CA ALA A 64 5.17 3.09 16.41
C ALA A 64 5.73 2.64 17.77
N GLU A 65 5.84 3.56 18.74
CA GLU A 65 6.25 3.22 20.11
C GLU A 65 5.25 2.33 20.83
N ASP A 66 3.96 2.46 20.53
CA ASP A 66 2.91 1.61 21.07
C ASP A 66 2.90 0.25 20.35
N VAL A 67 3.05 0.28 19.01
CA VAL A 67 2.90 -0.92 18.16
C VAL A 67 4.10 -1.85 18.24
N ALA A 68 5.34 -1.34 18.24
CA ALA A 68 6.54 -2.17 18.16
C ALA A 68 6.67 -3.19 19.33
N PRO A 69 6.52 -2.81 20.62
CA PRO A 69 6.54 -3.78 21.70
C PRO A 69 5.29 -4.67 21.74
N VAL A 70 4.12 -4.13 21.36
CA VAL A 70 2.85 -4.89 21.34
C VAL A 70 2.92 -6.05 20.35
N VAL A 71 3.40 -5.81 19.14
CA VAL A 71 3.52 -6.84 18.10
C VAL A 71 4.44 -7.98 18.57
N GLN A 72 5.62 -7.65 19.09
CA GLN A 72 6.54 -8.66 19.61
C GLN A 72 5.94 -9.41 20.81
N GLY A 73 5.27 -8.70 21.74
CA GLY A 73 4.65 -9.29 22.92
C GLY A 73 3.55 -10.31 22.57
N ILE A 74 2.74 -10.02 21.56
CA ILE A 74 1.74 -10.97 21.04
C ILE A 74 2.43 -12.23 20.50
N TRP A 75 3.50 -12.07 19.70
CA TRP A 75 4.23 -13.21 19.14
C TRP A 75 4.98 -14.04 20.19
N LYS A 76 5.45 -13.43 21.29
CA LYS A 76 6.06 -14.18 22.43
C LYS A 76 5.08 -15.16 23.07
N LEU A 77 3.78 -14.97 22.90
CA LEU A 77 2.73 -15.89 23.35
C LEU A 77 2.26 -16.86 22.26
N GLY A 78 2.87 -16.86 21.08
CA GLY A 78 2.41 -17.66 19.94
C GLY A 78 1.03 -17.23 19.40
N ALA A 79 0.61 -16.00 19.69
CA ALA A 79 -0.65 -15.43 19.22
C ALA A 79 -0.43 -14.63 17.91
N ALA A 80 -1.51 -14.45 17.16
CA ALA A 80 -1.54 -13.65 15.93
C ALA A 80 -2.10 -12.25 16.19
N MET A 81 -1.60 -11.25 15.45
CA MET A 81 -2.07 -9.90 15.56
C MET A 81 -2.80 -9.43 14.28
N THR A 82 -3.64 -8.42 14.43
CA THR A 82 -4.25 -7.70 13.32
C THR A 82 -4.24 -6.20 13.61
N MET A 83 -3.59 -5.43 12.76
CA MET A 83 -3.74 -3.97 12.82
C MET A 83 -5.12 -3.58 12.29
N LEU A 84 -5.93 -2.99 13.15
CA LEU A 84 -7.25 -2.48 12.78
C LEU A 84 -7.11 -1.18 11.99
N GLN A 85 -8.02 -0.96 11.06
CA GLN A 85 -8.03 0.26 10.26
C GLN A 85 -8.33 1.48 11.13
N GLN A 86 -7.53 2.53 10.95
CA GLN A 86 -7.68 3.77 11.69
C GLN A 86 -8.77 4.64 11.03
N PRO A 87 -9.60 5.36 11.83
CA PRO A 87 -10.53 6.33 11.27
C PRO A 87 -9.74 7.49 10.63
N THR A 88 -10.18 7.92 9.45
CA THR A 88 -9.66 9.15 8.84
C THR A 88 -10.45 10.36 9.33
N SER A 89 -9.90 11.56 9.22
CA SER A 89 -10.57 12.81 9.63
C SER A 89 -11.89 13.09 8.86
N GLN A 90 -12.15 12.39 7.77
CA GLN A 90 -13.34 12.51 6.94
C GLN A 90 -14.21 11.24 6.98
N ALA A 91 -13.83 10.24 7.79
CA ALA A 91 -14.61 9.02 7.92
C ALA A 91 -15.87 9.27 8.73
N ASP A 92 -16.97 8.65 8.32
CA ASP A 92 -18.12 8.48 9.19
C ASP A 92 -17.72 7.53 10.32
N LEU A 93 -17.72 8.05 11.55
CA LEU A 93 -17.30 7.29 12.72
C LEU A 93 -18.21 6.08 13.00
N SER A 94 -19.48 6.16 12.62
CA SER A 94 -20.43 5.05 12.78
C SER A 94 -20.10 3.93 11.79
N GLU A 95 -19.89 4.27 10.51
CA GLU A 95 -19.47 3.30 9.49
C GLU A 95 -18.11 2.67 9.81
N TRP A 96 -17.17 3.48 10.29
CA TRP A 96 -15.88 2.98 10.74
C TRP A 96 -16.00 2.02 11.93
N HIS A 97 -16.83 2.37 12.92
CA HIS A 97 -17.08 1.52 14.10
C HIS A 97 -17.68 0.17 13.68
N GLU A 98 -18.74 0.17 12.86
CA GLU A 98 -19.32 -1.06 12.32
C GLU A 98 -18.31 -1.90 11.53
N GLY A 99 -17.48 -1.26 10.71
CA GLY A 99 -16.40 -1.92 9.98
C GLY A 99 -15.38 -2.57 10.91
N THR A 100 -15.05 -1.90 12.02
CA THR A 100 -14.16 -2.42 13.05
C THR A 100 -14.78 -3.63 13.77
N LEU A 101 -16.06 -3.57 14.12
CA LEU A 101 -16.76 -4.70 14.74
C LEU A 101 -16.84 -5.90 13.79
N ARG A 102 -17.11 -5.69 12.50
CA ARG A 102 -17.07 -6.77 11.49
C ARG A 102 -15.69 -7.42 11.40
N ALA A 103 -14.62 -6.62 11.43
CA ALA A 103 -13.24 -7.13 11.42
C ALA A 103 -12.92 -7.95 12.68
N LEU A 104 -13.30 -7.47 13.85
CA LEU A 104 -13.10 -8.18 15.12
C LEU A 104 -13.91 -9.49 15.19
N SER A 105 -15.15 -9.47 14.68
CA SER A 105 -15.96 -10.68 14.56
C SER A 105 -15.37 -11.70 13.58
N LEU A 106 -14.89 -11.26 12.41
CA LEU A 106 -14.18 -12.10 11.46
C LEU A 106 -12.98 -12.81 12.09
N LEU A 107 -12.22 -12.06 12.91
CA LEU A 107 -11.05 -12.56 13.59
C LEU A 107 -11.38 -13.48 14.76
N ASP A 108 -12.62 -13.51 15.26
CA ASP A 108 -12.95 -14.08 16.56
C ASP A 108 -11.94 -13.56 17.60
N ALA A 109 -11.82 -12.24 17.70
CA ALA A 109 -10.74 -11.59 18.42
C ALA A 109 -10.85 -11.84 19.92
N HIS A 110 -9.80 -12.39 20.53
CA HIS A 110 -9.72 -12.66 21.97
C HIS A 110 -9.78 -11.36 22.78
N CYS A 111 -9.05 -10.33 22.33
CA CYS A 111 -9.03 -9.00 22.91
C CYS A 111 -8.59 -7.96 21.88
N VAL A 112 -8.76 -6.68 22.24
CA VAL A 112 -8.32 -5.54 21.45
C VAL A 112 -7.40 -4.67 22.30
N LEU A 113 -6.18 -4.42 21.79
CA LEU A 113 -5.29 -3.41 22.34
C LEU A 113 -5.60 -2.06 21.70
N VAL A 114 -5.86 -1.06 22.52
CA VAL A 114 -6.16 0.29 22.05
C VAL A 114 -5.09 1.24 22.56
N GLY A 115 -4.31 1.78 21.62
CA GLY A 115 -3.25 2.75 21.87
C GLY A 115 -3.60 4.15 21.36
N ARG A 116 -2.64 5.07 21.52
CA ARG A 116 -2.79 6.44 21.06
C ARG A 116 -2.90 6.54 19.53
N PRO A 117 -3.71 7.46 19.01
CA PRO A 117 -4.57 8.44 19.70
C PRO A 117 -6.00 7.91 19.96
N PHE A 118 -6.26 6.59 19.90
CA PHE A 118 -7.60 6.00 19.84
C PHE A 118 -8.18 5.58 21.19
N VAL A 119 -7.56 5.94 22.30
CA VAL A 119 -8.03 5.55 23.65
C VAL A 119 -9.49 5.94 23.90
N ALA A 120 -9.95 7.04 23.33
CA ALA A 120 -11.34 7.51 23.48
C ALA A 120 -12.42 6.56 22.91
N VAL A 121 -12.03 5.62 22.01
CA VAL A 121 -12.99 4.63 21.45
C VAL A 121 -13.04 3.33 22.26
N ALA A 122 -12.18 3.17 23.27
CA ALA A 122 -12.10 1.96 24.08
C ALA A 122 -13.45 1.58 24.72
N ASP A 123 -14.17 2.57 25.26
CA ASP A 123 -15.47 2.32 25.92
C ASP A 123 -16.56 1.86 24.93
N ALA A 124 -16.55 2.38 23.70
CA ALA A 124 -17.48 1.93 22.65
C ALA A 124 -17.22 0.46 22.28
N LEU A 125 -15.96 0.03 22.20
CA LEU A 125 -15.60 -1.37 21.94
C LEU A 125 -15.97 -2.28 23.12
N ARG A 126 -15.78 -1.82 24.37
CA ARG A 126 -16.22 -2.55 25.59
C ARG A 126 -17.73 -2.72 25.61
N ALA A 127 -18.47 -1.64 25.29
CA ALA A 127 -19.95 -1.67 25.20
C ALA A 127 -20.44 -2.63 24.12
N SER A 128 -19.64 -2.89 23.09
CA SER A 128 -19.92 -3.87 22.02
C SER A 128 -19.50 -5.30 22.40
N GLY A 129 -19.08 -5.55 23.67
CA GLY A 129 -18.78 -6.88 24.20
C GLY A 129 -17.33 -7.34 24.04
N TYR A 130 -16.43 -6.51 23.52
CA TYR A 130 -15.02 -6.88 23.35
C TYR A 130 -14.20 -6.61 24.63
N ARG A 131 -13.26 -7.49 24.93
CA ARG A 131 -12.25 -7.24 25.95
C ARG A 131 -11.25 -6.22 25.40
N VAL A 132 -11.12 -5.05 26.04
CA VAL A 132 -10.24 -3.98 25.62
C VAL A 132 -9.14 -3.76 26.66
N ILE A 133 -7.90 -3.77 26.19
CA ILE A 133 -6.70 -3.45 26.95
C ILE A 133 -6.15 -2.15 26.41
N GLU A 134 -6.09 -1.10 27.23
CA GLU A 134 -5.46 0.14 26.84
C GLU A 134 -3.94 0.02 26.93
N VAL A 135 -3.26 0.48 25.89
CA VAL A 135 -1.79 0.50 25.84
C VAL A 135 -1.31 1.63 26.77
N PRO A 136 -0.60 1.29 27.86
CA PRO A 136 -0.10 2.28 28.81
C PRO A 136 1.16 2.97 28.26
N ASP A 137 1.52 4.13 28.84
CA ASP A 137 2.79 4.79 28.52
C ASP A 137 4.02 3.91 28.86
N THR A 138 3.91 3.10 29.90
CA THR A 138 4.92 2.10 30.30
C THR A 138 4.26 0.80 30.73
N TRP A 139 4.74 -0.30 30.17
CA TRP A 139 4.29 -1.61 30.58
C TRP A 139 4.96 -2.02 31.92
N ALA A 140 4.15 -2.49 32.86
CA ALA A 140 4.59 -2.97 34.15
C ALA A 140 4.19 -4.43 34.36
N GLY A 141 4.88 -5.13 35.28
CA GLY A 141 4.61 -6.53 35.61
C GLY A 141 5.77 -7.46 35.29
N ALA A 142 5.57 -8.75 35.51
CA ALA A 142 6.53 -9.80 35.19
C ALA A 142 6.46 -10.15 33.69
N ASP A 143 7.58 -10.56 33.13
CA ASP A 143 7.62 -11.14 31.80
C ASP A 143 6.86 -12.47 31.75
N ALA A 144 6.23 -12.77 30.61
CA ALA A 144 5.66 -14.08 30.38
C ALA A 144 6.74 -15.12 30.06
N VAL A 145 6.43 -16.38 30.31
CA VAL A 145 7.17 -17.50 29.70
C VAL A 145 6.87 -17.47 28.19
N GLU A 146 7.92 -17.40 27.38
CA GLU A 146 7.78 -17.37 25.92
C GLU A 146 7.29 -18.73 25.40
N GLU A 147 6.27 -18.70 24.56
CA GLU A 147 5.79 -19.86 23.83
C GLU A 147 6.54 -20.00 22.51
N PRO A 148 7.08 -21.18 22.17
CA PRO A 148 7.79 -21.36 20.91
C PRO A 148 6.84 -21.22 19.72
N THR A 149 7.15 -20.33 18.78
CA THR A 149 6.44 -20.16 17.51
C THR A 149 7.06 -21.02 16.42
N GLY A 150 6.23 -21.64 15.58
CA GLY A 150 6.65 -22.34 14.36
C GLY A 150 6.67 -21.41 13.13
N GLU A 151 7.26 -21.90 12.04
CA GLU A 151 7.24 -21.19 10.75
C GLU A 151 5.82 -21.04 10.19
N ASP A 152 4.96 -22.05 10.41
CA ASP A 152 3.58 -22.11 9.92
C ASP A 152 2.57 -21.41 10.84
N ASP A 153 2.97 -20.98 12.04
CA ASP A 153 2.10 -20.22 12.93
C ASP A 153 1.80 -18.85 12.28
N VAL A 154 0.53 -18.45 12.29
CA VAL A 154 0.12 -17.15 11.76
C VAL A 154 0.61 -16.05 12.71
N ALA A 155 1.39 -15.12 12.16
CA ALA A 155 1.89 -13.95 12.87
C ALA A 155 0.95 -12.74 12.71
N ILE A 156 0.40 -12.56 11.51
CA ILE A 156 -0.44 -11.40 11.15
C ILE A 156 -1.65 -11.88 10.33
N TYR A 157 -2.83 -11.44 10.73
CA TYR A 157 -4.00 -11.42 9.85
C TYR A 157 -4.13 -10.02 9.25
N GLN A 158 -3.68 -9.84 8.00
CA GLN A 158 -3.75 -8.56 7.31
C GLN A 158 -5.12 -8.38 6.66
N LEU A 159 -5.89 -7.42 7.17
CA LEU A 159 -7.19 -7.08 6.61
C LEU A 159 -7.05 -6.50 5.20
N THR A 160 -7.81 -7.02 4.27
CA THR A 160 -7.93 -6.46 2.92
C THR A 160 -9.38 -6.12 2.64
N SER A 161 -9.62 -5.04 1.91
CA SER A 161 -10.96 -4.72 1.39
C SER A 161 -11.29 -5.73 0.30
N GLY A 162 -12.06 -6.77 0.63
CA GLY A 162 -12.52 -7.77 -0.33
C GLY A 162 -13.17 -7.11 -1.55
N SER A 163 -13.00 -7.72 -2.71
CA SER A 163 -13.68 -7.28 -3.95
C SER A 163 -15.19 -7.47 -3.92
N THR A 164 -15.68 -8.27 -2.98
CA THR A 164 -17.08 -8.67 -2.79
C THR A 164 -17.80 -7.91 -1.67
N GLY A 165 -17.12 -6.95 -1.01
CA GLY A 165 -17.69 -6.20 0.12
C GLY A 165 -17.48 -6.85 1.48
N ASP A 166 -17.37 -8.18 1.56
CA ASP A 166 -17.12 -8.88 2.81
C ASP A 166 -15.64 -8.79 3.21
N PRO A 167 -15.33 -8.51 4.49
CA PRO A 167 -13.96 -8.46 4.95
C PRO A 167 -13.33 -9.86 4.88
N LYS A 168 -12.07 -9.90 4.43
CA LYS A 168 -11.22 -11.08 4.52
C LYS A 168 -9.85 -10.69 5.06
N ALA A 169 -9.19 -11.60 5.73
CA ALA A 169 -7.86 -11.39 6.25
C ALA A 169 -6.87 -12.38 5.62
N VAL A 170 -5.76 -11.87 5.15
CA VAL A 170 -4.64 -12.66 4.65
C VAL A 170 -3.91 -13.25 5.85
N ALA A 171 -3.77 -14.57 5.91
CA ALA A 171 -3.03 -15.25 6.97
C ALA A 171 -1.54 -15.27 6.63
N ILE A 172 -0.78 -14.36 7.23
CA ILE A 172 0.67 -14.24 7.04
C ILE A 172 1.36 -14.98 8.18
N THR A 173 2.13 -16.01 7.84
CA THR A 173 2.86 -16.82 8.84
C THR A 173 4.22 -16.18 9.19
N HIS A 174 4.85 -16.68 10.27
CA HIS A 174 6.22 -16.29 10.61
C HIS A 174 7.22 -16.67 9.50
N GLY A 175 6.99 -17.80 8.82
CA GLY A 175 7.78 -18.20 7.65
C GLY A 175 7.65 -17.24 6.48
N ASN A 176 6.42 -16.78 6.18
CA ASN A 176 6.19 -15.79 5.15
C ASN A 176 6.92 -14.47 5.47
N LEU A 177 6.81 -13.97 6.71
CA LEU A 177 7.51 -12.76 7.16
C LEU A 177 9.02 -12.89 7.01
N TYR A 178 9.60 -14.03 7.42
CA TYR A 178 11.02 -14.26 7.26
C TYR A 178 11.45 -14.24 5.81
N ALA A 179 10.75 -14.96 4.94
CA ALA A 179 11.09 -15.10 3.53
C ALA A 179 11.06 -13.74 2.82
N ASP A 180 9.98 -12.98 3.02
CA ASP A 180 9.79 -11.70 2.35
C ASP A 180 10.74 -10.62 2.87
N ILE A 181 10.85 -10.45 4.20
CA ILE A 181 11.71 -9.43 4.79
C ILE A 181 13.18 -9.71 4.51
N ALA A 182 13.63 -10.97 4.59
CA ALA A 182 15.00 -11.32 4.25
C ALA A 182 15.33 -11.01 2.78
N ALA A 183 14.40 -11.30 1.87
CA ALA A 183 14.55 -10.96 0.46
C ALA A 183 14.58 -9.43 0.22
N MET A 184 13.68 -8.67 0.87
CA MET A 184 13.69 -7.20 0.79
C MET A 184 14.99 -6.59 1.31
N VAL A 185 15.47 -7.04 2.46
CA VAL A 185 16.73 -6.57 3.07
C VAL A 185 17.91 -6.82 2.14
N ALA A 186 17.94 -7.99 1.49
CA ALA A 186 18.97 -8.34 0.52
C ALA A 186 18.86 -7.53 -0.78
N GLU A 187 17.64 -7.34 -1.32
CA GLU A 187 17.41 -6.60 -2.58
C GLU A 187 17.77 -5.13 -2.44
N VAL A 188 17.33 -4.51 -1.32
CA VAL A 188 17.66 -3.12 -0.99
C VAL A 188 19.10 -2.98 -0.47
N ARG A 189 19.79 -4.09 -0.16
CA ARG A 189 21.16 -4.14 0.39
C ARG A 189 21.27 -3.31 1.66
N ILE A 190 20.39 -3.58 2.63
CA ILE A 190 20.40 -2.86 3.91
C ILE A 190 21.69 -3.18 4.67
N ASP A 191 22.45 -2.15 5.01
CA ASP A 191 23.56 -2.20 5.96
C ASP A 191 23.07 -1.66 7.32
N ALA A 192 22.99 -2.54 8.30
CA ALA A 192 22.47 -2.20 9.62
C ALA A 192 23.27 -1.08 10.32
N CYS A 193 24.56 -0.93 10.02
CA CYS A 193 25.42 0.09 10.63
C CYS A 193 25.32 1.47 9.97
N VAL A 194 24.84 1.53 8.72
CA VAL A 194 24.87 2.75 7.90
C VAL A 194 23.46 3.25 7.61
N ASP A 195 22.52 2.33 7.38
CA ASP A 195 21.20 2.72 6.90
C ASP A 195 20.25 3.19 7.99
N VAL A 196 19.53 4.26 7.65
CA VAL A 196 18.43 4.80 8.42
C VAL A 196 17.15 4.70 7.58
N THR A 197 16.22 3.88 8.02
CA THR A 197 14.92 3.71 7.37
C THR A 197 13.92 4.72 7.94
N MET A 198 13.31 5.54 7.09
CA MET A 198 12.31 6.54 7.54
C MET A 198 10.96 6.28 6.91
N SER A 199 9.87 6.32 7.71
CA SER A 199 8.50 6.15 7.24
C SER A 199 7.50 7.03 7.98
N TRP A 200 6.45 7.40 7.27
CA TRP A 200 5.20 7.97 7.79
C TRP A 200 3.98 7.15 7.37
N LEU A 201 4.18 5.97 6.78
CA LEU A 201 3.11 5.13 6.26
C LEU A 201 2.25 4.56 7.39
N PRO A 202 0.93 4.44 7.20
CA PRO A 202 0.05 3.84 8.22
C PRO A 202 0.48 2.42 8.59
N LEU A 203 0.58 2.12 9.88
CA LEU A 203 0.92 0.77 10.37
C LEU A 203 -0.23 -0.25 10.20
N SER A 204 -1.42 0.21 9.85
CA SER A 204 -2.54 -0.67 9.44
C SER A 204 -2.41 -1.17 7.99
N HIS A 205 -1.42 -0.68 7.24
CA HIS A 205 -1.09 -1.11 5.89
C HIS A 205 0.17 -1.98 5.91
N ASP A 206 0.18 -3.07 5.12
CA ASP A 206 1.31 -4.01 4.99
C ASP A 206 2.66 -3.32 4.75
N MET A 207 2.71 -2.37 3.81
CA MET A 207 3.92 -1.61 3.50
C MET A 207 4.42 -0.83 4.72
N GLY A 208 3.55 -0.15 5.49
CA GLY A 208 3.95 0.59 6.68
C GLY A 208 4.42 -0.32 7.80
N LEU A 209 3.67 -1.38 8.08
CA LEU A 209 3.97 -2.32 9.15
C LEU A 209 5.17 -3.20 8.80
N ILE A 210 5.07 -3.96 7.69
CA ILE A 210 6.05 -5.01 7.39
C ILE A 210 7.33 -4.42 6.81
N ALA A 211 7.23 -3.59 5.76
CA ALA A 211 8.43 -3.06 5.11
C ALA A 211 9.14 -1.96 5.91
N TYR A 212 8.41 -1.17 6.73
CA TYR A 212 9.01 0.01 7.36
C TYR A 212 9.03 0.02 8.89
N LEU A 213 8.40 -0.95 9.57
CA LEU A 213 8.58 -1.16 11.01
C LEU A 213 9.25 -2.52 11.29
N LEU A 214 8.74 -3.61 10.73
CA LEU A 214 9.27 -4.94 11.01
C LEU A 214 10.60 -5.20 10.29
N SER A 215 10.78 -4.72 9.07
CA SER A 215 12.03 -4.91 8.31
C SER A 215 13.25 -4.29 9.00
N PRO A 216 13.26 -3.01 9.43
CA PRO A 216 14.38 -2.47 10.20
C PRO A 216 14.58 -3.16 11.56
N MET A 217 13.51 -3.61 12.23
CA MET A 217 13.59 -4.40 13.45
C MET A 217 14.28 -5.75 13.21
N PHE A 218 14.00 -6.41 12.09
CA PHE A 218 14.63 -7.66 11.65
C PHE A 218 16.08 -7.45 11.20
N ALA A 219 16.36 -6.39 10.43
CA ALA A 219 17.69 -6.07 9.92
C ALA A 219 18.63 -5.55 11.04
N GLY A 220 18.08 -4.84 12.03
CA GLY A 220 18.81 -4.23 13.13
C GLY A 220 19.30 -2.81 12.84
N ASN A 221 18.87 -2.18 11.75
CA ASN A 221 19.25 -0.82 11.41
C ASN A 221 18.38 0.22 12.13
N ALA A 222 18.84 1.47 12.14
CA ALA A 222 18.08 2.57 12.70
C ALA A 222 16.79 2.82 11.91
N ALA A 223 15.69 3.10 12.61
CA ALA A 223 14.41 3.46 12.02
C ALA A 223 13.90 4.80 12.58
N VAL A 224 13.17 5.52 11.76
CA VAL A 224 12.46 6.76 12.12
C VAL A 224 11.02 6.64 11.67
N TYR A 225 10.09 6.91 12.56
CA TYR A 225 8.67 6.86 12.25
C TYR A 225 7.95 8.12 12.75
N ILE A 226 7.17 8.74 11.88
CA ILE A 226 6.21 9.79 12.25
C ILE A 226 4.80 9.36 11.87
N PRO A 227 3.75 9.72 12.63
CA PRO A 227 2.39 9.34 12.29
C PRO A 227 1.97 9.90 10.92
N PRO A 228 1.09 9.22 10.17
CA PRO A 228 0.57 9.69 8.88
C PRO A 228 -0.04 11.09 8.94
N THR A 229 -0.61 11.46 10.09
CA THR A 229 -1.20 12.79 10.34
C THR A 229 -0.19 13.93 10.21
N GLU A 230 1.10 13.68 10.50
CA GLU A 230 2.16 14.69 10.34
C GLU A 230 2.40 14.98 8.85
N PHE A 231 2.44 13.96 8.01
CA PHE A 231 2.51 14.15 6.55
C PHE A 231 1.27 14.88 6.01
N VAL A 232 0.08 14.52 6.47
CA VAL A 232 -1.18 15.17 6.03
C VAL A 232 -1.20 16.66 6.42
N LYS A 233 -0.77 16.99 7.63
CA LYS A 233 -0.68 18.39 8.11
C LYS A 233 0.39 19.18 7.35
N SER A 234 1.56 18.59 7.19
CA SER A 234 2.71 19.22 6.53
C SER A 234 3.52 18.21 5.72
N PRO A 235 3.22 18.04 4.42
CA PRO A 235 3.95 17.09 3.58
C PRO A 235 5.47 17.31 3.51
N LEU A 236 5.93 18.54 3.73
CA LEU A 236 7.36 18.86 3.78
C LEU A 236 8.03 18.44 5.09
N ALA A 237 7.28 18.12 6.16
CA ALA A 237 7.84 17.52 7.37
C ALA A 237 8.57 16.20 7.08
N TRP A 238 8.10 15.43 6.07
CA TRP A 238 8.80 14.25 5.59
C TRP A 238 10.24 14.57 5.15
N LEU A 239 10.43 15.60 4.32
CA LEU A 239 11.76 16.00 3.84
C LEU A 239 12.64 16.59 4.95
N GLN A 240 12.02 17.30 5.89
CA GLN A 240 12.71 17.81 7.08
C GLN A 240 13.30 16.64 7.88
N ILE A 241 12.51 15.62 8.19
CA ILE A 241 12.98 14.43 8.93
C ILE A 241 14.05 13.66 8.13
N LEU A 242 13.87 13.49 6.82
CA LEU A 242 14.87 12.85 5.96
C LEU A 242 16.22 13.58 6.05
N THR A 243 16.19 14.92 6.07
CA THR A 243 17.38 15.76 6.22
C THR A 243 18.01 15.63 7.61
N GLU A 244 17.20 15.84 8.67
CA GLU A 244 17.67 15.88 10.07
C GLU A 244 18.25 14.52 10.52
N GLN A 245 17.61 13.44 10.11
CA GLN A 245 18.01 12.07 10.48
C GLN A 245 18.97 11.43 9.48
N ARG A 246 19.36 12.16 8.41
CA ARG A 246 20.18 11.64 7.29
C ARG A 246 19.67 10.29 6.81
N ALA A 247 18.35 10.17 6.65
CA ALA A 247 17.72 8.92 6.25
C ALA A 247 18.20 8.48 4.86
N THR A 248 18.40 7.17 4.71
CA THR A 248 18.94 6.57 3.48
C THR A 248 17.90 5.82 2.68
N VAL A 249 16.85 5.32 3.36
CA VAL A 249 15.77 4.51 2.77
C VAL A 249 14.42 5.07 3.19
N THR A 250 13.54 5.28 2.22
CA THR A 250 12.16 5.70 2.47
C THR A 250 11.24 5.25 1.34
N ALA A 251 9.93 5.26 1.58
CA ALA A 251 8.94 5.05 0.54
C ALA A 251 7.68 5.88 0.75
N ALA A 252 6.94 6.01 -0.34
CA ALA A 252 5.61 6.58 -0.31
C ALA A 252 4.78 6.08 -1.51
N PRO A 253 3.43 6.17 -1.45
CA PRO A 253 2.60 6.04 -2.63
C PRO A 253 2.84 7.20 -3.61
N ASN A 254 2.51 6.96 -4.87
CA ASN A 254 2.75 7.91 -5.96
C ASN A 254 2.12 9.30 -5.71
N PHE A 255 0.93 9.36 -5.08
CA PHE A 255 0.27 10.63 -4.75
C PHE A 255 1.11 11.54 -3.84
N ALA A 256 1.88 10.96 -2.92
CA ALA A 256 2.68 11.72 -1.97
C ALA A 256 3.84 12.45 -2.69
N TYR A 257 4.48 11.78 -3.63
CA TYR A 257 5.50 12.39 -4.48
C TYR A 257 4.94 13.57 -5.28
N SER A 258 3.72 13.42 -5.84
CA SER A 258 3.04 14.51 -6.54
C SER A 258 2.75 15.73 -5.65
N ILE A 259 2.34 15.49 -4.38
CA ILE A 259 2.09 16.57 -3.42
C ILE A 259 3.38 17.29 -3.06
N VAL A 260 4.43 16.54 -2.74
CA VAL A 260 5.72 17.09 -2.32
C VAL A 260 6.38 17.85 -3.46
N SER A 261 6.40 17.32 -4.69
CA SER A 261 6.97 17.99 -5.86
C SER A 261 6.40 19.39 -6.07
N ARG A 262 5.08 19.53 -5.98
CA ARG A 262 4.41 20.83 -6.11
C ARG A 262 4.82 21.81 -5.01
N ARG A 263 4.96 21.36 -3.78
CA ARG A 263 5.38 22.20 -2.66
C ARG A 263 6.84 22.62 -2.77
N LEU A 264 7.70 21.72 -3.25
CA LEU A 264 9.12 21.99 -3.44
C LEU A 264 9.40 23.09 -4.46
N ARG A 265 8.51 23.34 -5.43
CA ARG A 265 8.66 24.47 -6.38
C ARG A 265 8.79 25.84 -5.69
N ALA A 266 8.18 26.01 -4.53
CA ALA A 266 8.21 27.26 -3.76
C ALA A 266 9.30 27.28 -2.68
N VAL A 267 10.09 26.23 -2.54
CA VAL A 267 11.15 26.10 -1.54
C VAL A 267 12.49 26.56 -2.13
N SER A 268 13.24 27.37 -1.38
CA SER A 268 14.57 27.84 -1.77
C SER A 268 15.58 26.68 -1.79
N ASP A 269 16.55 26.74 -2.70
CA ASP A 269 17.65 25.79 -2.77
C ASP A 269 18.43 25.77 -1.45
N GLY A 270 18.87 24.59 -1.02
CA GLY A 270 19.61 24.41 0.24
C GLY A 270 18.74 24.32 1.50
N ALA A 271 17.40 24.42 1.41
CA ALA A 271 16.51 24.26 2.56
C ALA A 271 16.50 22.84 3.15
N TYR A 272 16.85 21.85 2.34
CA TYR A 272 16.97 20.44 2.72
C TYR A 272 18.31 19.87 2.26
N ASP A 273 18.76 18.76 2.86
CA ASP A 273 19.85 17.90 2.39
C ASP A 273 19.35 16.47 2.24
N LEU A 274 19.06 16.07 1.00
CA LEU A 274 18.60 14.75 0.64
C LEU A 274 19.72 13.86 0.06
N SER A 275 20.98 14.28 0.21
CA SER A 275 22.14 13.59 -0.37
C SER A 275 22.40 12.20 0.21
N ALA A 276 21.91 11.94 1.44
CA ALA A 276 22.00 10.63 2.08
C ALA A 276 21.06 9.59 1.46
N LEU A 277 19.98 10.01 0.81
CA LEU A 277 18.99 9.10 0.21
C LEU A 277 19.62 8.24 -0.89
N ARG A 278 19.50 6.93 -0.73
CA ARG A 278 19.95 5.93 -1.73
C ARG A 278 18.83 5.03 -2.25
N CYS A 279 17.71 4.95 -1.52
CA CYS A 279 16.55 4.15 -1.90
C CYS A 279 15.25 4.88 -1.54
N VAL A 280 14.54 5.35 -2.56
CA VAL A 280 13.28 6.11 -2.46
C VAL A 280 12.24 5.38 -3.29
N VAL A 281 11.41 4.55 -2.64
CA VAL A 281 10.53 3.62 -3.34
C VAL A 281 9.14 4.21 -3.54
N SER A 282 8.62 4.11 -4.76
CA SER A 282 7.20 4.28 -5.04
C SER A 282 6.53 2.92 -5.19
N GLY A 283 5.39 2.71 -4.53
CA GLY A 283 4.64 1.45 -4.58
C GLY A 283 3.24 1.56 -4.00
N ALA A 284 2.60 0.42 -3.84
CA ALA A 284 1.26 0.24 -3.28
C ALA A 284 0.10 0.82 -4.13
N GLU A 285 0.37 1.56 -5.19
CA GLU A 285 -0.61 2.06 -6.17
C GLU A 285 0.05 2.17 -7.56
N PRO A 286 -0.72 2.38 -8.65
CA PRO A 286 -0.13 2.60 -9.97
C PRO A 286 0.85 3.77 -9.96
N ILE A 287 2.04 3.55 -10.51
CA ILE A 287 3.12 4.53 -10.53
C ILE A 287 3.05 5.32 -11.83
N ASP A 288 2.86 6.64 -11.73
CA ASP A 288 2.91 7.55 -12.87
C ASP A 288 4.36 8.01 -13.11
N PRO A 289 4.96 7.67 -14.26
CA PRO A 289 6.35 8.04 -14.55
C PRO A 289 6.57 9.56 -14.48
N GLY A 290 5.61 10.36 -14.97
CA GLY A 290 5.70 11.81 -14.97
C GLY A 290 5.83 12.38 -13.55
N THR A 291 5.06 11.86 -12.62
CA THR A 291 5.13 12.24 -11.20
C THR A 291 6.50 11.93 -10.61
N MET A 292 7.05 10.75 -10.90
CA MET A 292 8.35 10.36 -10.37
C MET A 292 9.49 11.17 -10.98
N TYR A 293 9.44 11.49 -12.27
CA TYR A 293 10.41 12.40 -12.91
C TYR A 293 10.34 13.81 -12.33
N GLU A 294 9.13 14.35 -12.12
CA GLU A 294 8.98 15.67 -11.51
C GLU A 294 9.58 15.68 -10.09
N PHE A 295 9.29 14.65 -9.30
CA PHE A 295 9.89 14.53 -7.96
C PHE A 295 11.41 14.44 -8.02
N ALA A 296 11.96 13.62 -8.93
CA ALA A 296 13.40 13.50 -9.14
C ALA A 296 14.07 14.85 -9.41
N GLN A 297 13.49 15.65 -10.32
CA GLN A 297 14.00 16.97 -10.67
C GLN A 297 13.96 17.95 -9.50
N GLN A 298 12.85 17.97 -8.75
CA GLN A 298 12.73 18.87 -7.60
C GLN A 298 13.66 18.45 -6.45
N ALA A 299 13.76 17.16 -6.15
CA ALA A 299 14.59 16.64 -5.07
C ALA A 299 16.10 16.71 -5.39
N ALA A 300 16.50 16.67 -6.66
CA ALA A 300 17.88 16.85 -7.08
C ALA A 300 18.45 18.22 -6.67
N ARG A 301 17.63 19.27 -6.58
CA ARG A 301 18.01 20.59 -6.06
C ARG A 301 18.53 20.53 -4.62
N PHE A 302 18.16 19.49 -3.90
CA PHE A 302 18.52 19.23 -2.51
C PHE A 302 19.50 18.06 -2.37
N GLY A 303 20.23 17.72 -3.42
CA GLY A 303 21.29 16.74 -3.41
C GLY A 303 20.85 15.27 -3.62
N MET A 304 19.56 14.97 -3.79
CA MET A 304 19.11 13.60 -4.06
C MET A 304 19.61 13.13 -5.43
N ARG A 305 20.17 11.93 -5.48
CA ARG A 305 20.54 11.29 -6.74
C ARG A 305 19.31 10.72 -7.44
N VAL A 306 19.18 10.95 -8.74
CA VAL A 306 18.07 10.40 -9.55
C VAL A 306 18.03 8.87 -9.49
N SER A 307 19.20 8.22 -9.37
CA SER A 307 19.32 6.76 -9.23
C SER A 307 18.81 6.23 -7.86
N ALA A 308 18.49 7.10 -6.92
CA ALA A 308 17.89 6.68 -5.65
C ALA A 308 16.41 6.31 -5.79
N ILE A 309 15.73 6.78 -6.87
CA ILE A 309 14.31 6.51 -7.09
C ILE A 309 14.13 5.10 -7.63
N GLY A 310 13.28 4.34 -6.96
CA GLY A 310 12.88 3.00 -7.34
C GLY A 310 11.37 2.80 -7.31
N ALA A 311 10.95 1.69 -7.88
CA ALA A 311 9.59 1.20 -7.89
C ALA A 311 9.50 -0.18 -7.26
N ALA A 312 8.37 -0.49 -6.63
CA ALA A 312 8.09 -1.81 -6.10
C ALA A 312 6.67 -2.26 -6.47
N TYR A 313 6.52 -3.55 -6.72
CA TYR A 313 5.24 -4.20 -6.83
C TYR A 313 5.07 -5.19 -5.69
N GLY A 314 3.87 -5.19 -5.11
CA GLY A 314 3.52 -6.10 -4.03
C GLY A 314 2.07 -6.01 -3.61
N LEU A 315 1.69 -6.94 -2.75
CA LEU A 315 0.34 -7.11 -2.22
C LEU A 315 0.41 -7.91 -0.91
N ALA A 316 -0.61 -7.78 -0.08
CA ALA A 316 -0.66 -8.45 1.22
C ALA A 316 -0.57 -9.98 1.11
N GLU A 317 -1.06 -10.56 0.01
CA GLU A 317 -1.00 -11.98 -0.26
C GLU A 317 0.44 -12.49 -0.58
N ALA A 318 1.36 -11.58 -0.92
CA ALA A 318 2.80 -11.84 -1.00
C ALA A 318 3.54 -11.34 0.26
N THR A 319 2.88 -11.28 1.41
CA THR A 319 3.34 -10.64 2.63
C THR A 319 3.42 -9.12 2.47
N VAL A 320 4.27 -8.61 1.59
CA VAL A 320 4.27 -7.19 1.15
C VAL A 320 4.86 -7.00 -0.24
N ALA A 321 5.97 -7.66 -0.59
CA ALA A 321 6.70 -7.35 -1.81
C ALA A 321 6.84 -8.57 -2.74
N VAL A 322 6.77 -8.32 -4.04
CA VAL A 322 7.01 -9.30 -5.11
C VAL A 322 8.28 -8.94 -5.87
N SER A 323 8.47 -7.64 -6.15
CA SER A 323 9.62 -7.17 -6.92
C SER A 323 10.01 -5.75 -6.55
N PHE A 324 11.28 -5.42 -6.80
CA PHE A 324 11.84 -4.08 -6.74
C PHE A 324 12.57 -3.77 -8.04
N SER A 325 12.47 -2.53 -8.51
CA SER A 325 13.40 -2.01 -9.49
C SER A 325 14.80 -1.88 -8.88
N ARG A 326 15.83 -1.91 -9.71
CA ARG A 326 17.23 -1.86 -9.21
C ARG A 326 17.51 -0.55 -8.48
N VAL A 327 18.03 -0.66 -7.25
CA VAL A 327 18.30 0.49 -6.36
C VAL A 327 19.51 1.34 -6.76
N ASP A 328 20.25 0.98 -7.78
CA ASP A 328 21.47 1.65 -8.24
C ASP A 328 21.34 2.27 -9.65
N ARG A 329 20.13 2.24 -10.20
CA ARG A 329 19.81 2.75 -11.54
C ARG A 329 18.60 3.67 -11.51
N PRO A 330 18.53 4.67 -12.40
CA PRO A 330 17.31 5.46 -12.56
C PRO A 330 16.10 4.58 -12.86
N LEU A 331 14.92 5.05 -12.43
CA LEU A 331 13.65 4.40 -12.72
C LEU A 331 13.50 4.19 -14.23
N ALA A 332 13.35 2.94 -14.63
CA ALA A 332 13.18 2.57 -16.03
C ALA A 332 11.70 2.60 -16.43
N VAL A 333 11.45 3.14 -17.61
CA VAL A 333 10.11 3.27 -18.21
C VAL A 333 10.13 2.66 -19.60
N GLU A 334 9.10 1.90 -19.91
CA GLU A 334 8.91 1.31 -21.22
C GLU A 334 7.74 1.94 -21.96
N ASN A 335 7.92 2.15 -23.27
CA ASN A 335 6.90 2.67 -24.18
C ASN A 335 6.40 1.57 -25.09
N VAL A 336 5.12 1.22 -24.99
CA VAL A 336 4.47 0.19 -25.81
C VAL A 336 3.36 0.77 -26.67
N CYS A 337 3.08 0.12 -27.80
CA CYS A 337 2.00 0.47 -28.69
C CYS A 337 0.64 0.22 -28.01
N ALA A 338 -0.20 1.27 -27.93
CA ALA A 338 -1.50 1.17 -27.27
C ALA A 338 -2.44 0.18 -27.97
N ASP A 339 -2.54 0.23 -29.30
CA ASP A 339 -3.47 -0.64 -30.05
C ASP A 339 -3.08 -2.12 -29.92
N GLU A 340 -1.79 -2.46 -30.01
CA GLU A 340 -1.32 -3.82 -29.85
C GLU A 340 -1.60 -4.36 -28.44
N LEU A 341 -1.39 -3.54 -27.42
CA LEU A 341 -1.64 -3.93 -26.04
C LEU A 341 -3.14 -4.08 -25.74
N GLU A 342 -3.95 -3.11 -26.16
CA GLU A 342 -5.37 -3.06 -25.83
C GLU A 342 -6.19 -4.08 -26.62
N THR A 343 -5.85 -4.31 -27.89
CA THR A 343 -6.62 -5.19 -28.79
C THR A 343 -6.09 -6.61 -28.82
N HIS A 344 -4.76 -6.77 -28.83
CA HIS A 344 -4.12 -8.08 -29.01
C HIS A 344 -3.40 -8.60 -27.76
N GLY A 345 -3.36 -7.77 -26.68
CA GLY A 345 -2.64 -8.14 -25.46
C GLY A 345 -1.13 -8.27 -25.66
N ARG A 346 -0.53 -7.57 -26.62
CA ARG A 346 0.90 -7.64 -26.97
C ARG A 346 1.62 -6.35 -26.65
N ALA A 347 2.62 -6.41 -25.80
CA ALA A 347 3.46 -5.26 -25.43
C ALA A 347 4.56 -5.04 -26.49
N VAL A 348 4.22 -4.38 -27.60
CA VAL A 348 5.13 -4.10 -28.71
C VAL A 348 5.83 -2.76 -28.49
N THR A 349 7.16 -2.78 -28.40
CA THR A 349 8.01 -1.58 -28.34
C THR A 349 8.44 -1.15 -29.73
N GLY A 350 8.78 0.14 -29.90
CA GLY A 350 9.32 0.65 -31.18
C GLY A 350 8.31 0.66 -32.35
N CYS A 351 7.00 0.52 -32.09
CA CYS A 351 5.97 0.54 -33.12
C CYS A 351 5.95 1.91 -33.84
N VAL A 352 5.96 1.88 -35.18
CA VAL A 352 5.87 3.03 -36.07
C VAL A 352 4.48 3.18 -36.69
N CYS A 353 3.47 2.47 -36.19
CA CYS A 353 2.12 2.38 -36.74
C CYS A 353 1.27 3.66 -36.58
N GLY A 354 1.80 4.72 -35.93
CA GLY A 354 1.03 5.94 -35.64
C GLY A 354 0.09 5.84 -34.44
N SER A 355 -0.01 4.66 -33.80
CA SER A 355 -0.77 4.45 -32.58
C SER A 355 -0.17 5.24 -31.40
N PRO A 356 -0.99 5.75 -30.47
CA PRO A 356 -0.50 6.31 -29.22
C PRO A 356 0.40 5.32 -28.47
N LYS A 357 1.36 5.86 -27.72
CA LYS A 357 2.24 5.06 -26.85
C LYS A 357 1.72 5.09 -25.42
N LYS A 358 1.80 3.95 -24.74
CA LYS A 358 1.59 3.84 -23.30
C LYS A 358 2.91 3.69 -22.59
N GLU A 359 3.06 4.44 -21.50
CA GLU A 359 4.24 4.41 -20.65
C GLU A 359 3.98 3.57 -19.41
N PHE A 360 4.84 2.60 -19.16
CA PHE A 360 4.80 1.77 -17.97
C PHE A 360 6.15 1.79 -17.25
N VAL A 361 6.10 1.87 -15.92
CA VAL A 361 7.28 1.70 -15.08
C VAL A 361 7.66 0.21 -15.04
N LEU A 362 8.94 -0.08 -15.22
CA LEU A 362 9.48 -1.42 -14.98
C LEU A 362 9.63 -1.62 -13.46
N LEU A 363 8.92 -2.62 -12.94
CA LEU A 363 8.83 -2.89 -11.51
C LEU A 363 9.94 -3.82 -11.00
N GLY A 364 10.92 -4.10 -11.88
CA GLY A 364 12.04 -4.98 -11.62
C GLY A 364 11.71 -6.46 -11.77
N ARG A 365 12.71 -7.29 -11.50
CA ARG A 365 12.56 -8.75 -11.49
C ARG A 365 11.95 -9.21 -10.18
N PRO A 366 11.32 -10.40 -10.15
CA PRO A 366 10.89 -11.02 -8.90
C PRO A 366 12.06 -11.11 -7.89
N MET A 367 11.76 -10.83 -6.62
CA MET A 367 12.72 -11.02 -5.54
C MET A 367 13.12 -12.50 -5.38
N SER A 368 14.25 -12.73 -4.72
CA SER A 368 14.70 -14.09 -4.40
C SER A 368 13.61 -14.85 -3.63
N GLY A 369 13.33 -16.09 -4.05
CA GLY A 369 12.30 -16.93 -3.45
C GLY A 369 10.86 -16.67 -3.95
N VAL A 370 10.67 -15.71 -4.87
CA VAL A 370 9.39 -15.46 -5.52
C VAL A 370 9.47 -15.82 -6.99
N GLU A 371 8.57 -16.68 -7.45
CA GLU A 371 8.37 -16.98 -8.85
C GLU A 371 7.18 -16.18 -9.39
N VAL A 372 7.31 -15.67 -10.60
CA VAL A 372 6.25 -14.94 -11.30
C VAL A 372 6.05 -15.52 -12.68
N ARG A 373 4.79 -15.71 -13.06
CA ARG A 373 4.40 -16.02 -14.44
C ARG A 373 3.21 -15.18 -14.85
N ILE A 374 3.04 -15.02 -16.14
CA ILE A 374 1.83 -14.45 -16.72
C ILE A 374 0.92 -15.59 -17.15
N ALA A 375 -0.27 -15.64 -16.58
CA ALA A 375 -1.26 -16.69 -16.85
C ALA A 375 -2.29 -16.23 -17.89
N ASP A 376 -2.69 -17.15 -18.76
CA ASP A 376 -3.87 -17.01 -19.63
C ASP A 376 -5.17 -17.38 -18.90
N GLU A 377 -6.27 -17.42 -19.62
CA GLU A 377 -7.60 -17.76 -19.05
C GLU A 377 -7.69 -19.22 -18.60
N ASP A 378 -6.96 -20.13 -19.25
CA ASP A 378 -6.86 -21.54 -18.91
C ASP A 378 -5.75 -21.83 -17.89
N ARG A 379 -5.17 -20.77 -17.29
CA ARG A 379 -4.04 -20.84 -16.35
C ARG A 379 -2.74 -21.37 -16.94
N GLY A 380 -2.61 -21.41 -18.27
CA GLY A 380 -1.36 -21.66 -18.98
C GLY A 380 -0.40 -20.48 -18.86
N THR A 381 0.89 -20.70 -19.11
CA THR A 381 1.90 -19.63 -19.06
C THR A 381 1.99 -18.93 -20.41
N ARG A 382 1.84 -17.62 -20.43
CA ARG A 382 2.06 -16.77 -21.61
C ARG A 382 3.55 -16.49 -21.82
N PRO A 383 3.99 -16.36 -23.07
CA PRO A 383 5.37 -15.93 -23.35
C PRO A 383 5.60 -14.48 -22.94
N ALA A 384 6.88 -14.06 -22.88
CA ALA A 384 7.25 -12.68 -22.65
C ALA A 384 6.50 -11.73 -23.60
N ARG A 385 6.24 -10.52 -23.15
CA ARG A 385 5.51 -9.48 -23.89
C ARG A 385 4.03 -9.78 -24.19
N HIS A 386 3.46 -10.85 -23.65
CA HIS A 386 2.03 -11.11 -23.76
C HIS A 386 1.33 -10.85 -22.43
N MET A 387 0.34 -9.97 -22.48
CA MET A 387 -0.46 -9.59 -21.32
C MET A 387 -1.36 -10.74 -20.87
N GLY A 388 -1.41 -10.97 -19.57
CA GLY A 388 -2.29 -11.92 -18.91
C GLY A 388 -2.35 -11.60 -17.42
N GLU A 389 -2.90 -12.51 -16.62
CA GLU A 389 -2.95 -12.35 -15.19
C GLU A 389 -1.59 -12.66 -14.54
N VAL A 390 -1.12 -11.75 -13.70
CA VAL A 390 0.09 -11.99 -12.91
C VAL A 390 -0.21 -13.06 -11.88
N ALA A 391 0.54 -14.15 -11.91
CA ALA A 391 0.47 -15.22 -10.92
C ALA A 391 1.82 -15.34 -10.21
N ILE A 392 1.78 -15.52 -8.89
CA ILE A 392 2.97 -15.57 -8.03
C ILE A 392 3.00 -16.85 -7.21
N ARG A 393 4.20 -17.31 -6.86
CA ARG A 393 4.44 -18.46 -6.01
C ARG A 393 5.73 -18.26 -5.22
N GLY A 394 5.80 -18.76 -3.99
CA GLY A 394 7.01 -18.73 -3.16
C GLY A 394 6.70 -18.76 -1.68
N ASP A 395 7.76 -18.77 -0.87
CA ASP A 395 7.65 -18.87 0.59
C ASP A 395 7.07 -17.59 1.23
N ALA A 396 7.15 -16.44 0.55
CA ALA A 396 6.53 -15.19 0.98
C ALA A 396 5.02 -15.15 0.68
N VAL A 397 4.48 -16.06 -0.15
CA VAL A 397 3.08 -16.05 -0.58
C VAL A 397 2.21 -16.78 0.44
N THR A 398 1.16 -16.11 0.92
CA THR A 398 0.19 -16.72 1.84
C THR A 398 -0.52 -17.90 1.19
N ARG A 399 -0.84 -18.89 2.00
CA ARG A 399 -1.59 -20.08 1.54
C ARG A 399 -3.08 -19.99 1.85
N HIS A 400 -3.49 -19.15 2.81
CA HIS A 400 -4.87 -19.11 3.29
C HIS A 400 -5.35 -17.67 3.53
N TYR A 401 -6.66 -17.52 3.37
CA TYR A 401 -7.42 -16.40 3.91
C TYR A 401 -8.27 -16.88 5.09
N LEU A 402 -8.47 -15.99 6.05
CA LEU A 402 -9.55 -16.10 7.01
C LEU A 402 -10.76 -15.33 6.46
N THR A 403 -11.90 -16.02 6.37
CA THR A 403 -13.19 -15.48 5.91
C THR A 403 -14.27 -15.76 6.94
N ALA A 404 -15.46 -15.20 6.77
CA ALA A 404 -16.61 -15.50 7.62
C ALA A 404 -17.01 -16.99 7.62
N GLN A 405 -16.61 -17.75 6.58
CA GLN A 405 -16.83 -19.19 6.47
C GLN A 405 -15.65 -20.01 7.02
N GLY A 406 -14.65 -19.36 7.63
CA GLY A 406 -13.42 -19.98 8.13
C GLY A 406 -12.24 -19.80 7.18
N GLU A 407 -11.23 -20.64 7.32
CA GLU A 407 -10.04 -20.61 6.48
C GLU A 407 -10.32 -21.18 5.08
N VAL A 408 -9.90 -20.43 4.05
CA VAL A 408 -10.01 -20.86 2.66
C VAL A 408 -8.64 -20.76 1.97
N ALA A 409 -8.36 -21.69 1.04
CA ALA A 409 -7.11 -21.68 0.29
C ALA A 409 -7.00 -20.41 -0.58
N ALA A 410 -5.86 -19.75 -0.53
CA ALA A 410 -5.52 -18.60 -1.38
C ALA A 410 -4.87 -19.03 -2.69
N VAL A 411 -4.17 -20.16 -2.69
CA VAL A 411 -3.39 -20.69 -3.81
C VAL A 411 -4.05 -21.91 -4.44
N ASP A 412 -3.71 -22.20 -5.70
CA ASP A 412 -4.12 -23.41 -6.38
C ASP A 412 -3.33 -24.66 -5.90
N ALA A 413 -3.65 -25.83 -6.47
CA ALA A 413 -2.99 -27.09 -6.12
C ALA A 413 -1.47 -27.12 -6.41
N TYR A 414 -0.97 -26.19 -7.20
CA TYR A 414 0.45 -26.04 -7.54
C TYR A 414 1.14 -24.92 -6.77
N GLY A 415 0.43 -24.27 -5.83
CA GLY A 415 0.92 -23.18 -4.99
C GLY A 415 0.92 -21.80 -5.68
N TRP A 416 0.25 -21.64 -6.83
CA TRP A 416 0.12 -20.36 -7.51
C TRP A 416 -1.02 -19.53 -6.93
N PHE A 417 -0.70 -18.28 -6.59
CA PHE A 417 -1.66 -17.24 -6.27
C PHE A 417 -1.90 -16.37 -7.51
N TYR A 418 -3.15 -16.18 -7.89
CA TYR A 418 -3.56 -15.32 -9.00
C TYR A 418 -3.96 -13.95 -8.45
N THR A 419 -3.16 -12.93 -8.79
CA THR A 419 -3.23 -11.62 -8.13
C THR A 419 -4.44 -10.78 -8.50
N GLY A 420 -5.08 -11.09 -9.63
CA GLY A 420 -6.09 -10.24 -10.26
C GLY A 420 -5.50 -9.01 -10.95
N ASP A 421 -4.17 -8.85 -10.98
CA ASP A 421 -3.48 -7.84 -11.76
C ASP A 421 -3.20 -8.35 -13.17
N LEU A 422 -3.44 -7.53 -14.19
CA LEU A 422 -3.02 -7.78 -15.56
C LEU A 422 -1.66 -7.14 -15.80
N GLY A 423 -0.79 -7.88 -16.46
CA GLY A 423 0.56 -7.43 -16.76
C GLY A 423 1.27 -8.35 -17.74
N TYR A 424 2.53 -8.10 -17.94
CA TYR A 424 3.43 -8.94 -18.73
C TYR A 424 4.84 -8.95 -18.15
N LEU A 425 5.64 -9.92 -18.56
CA LEU A 425 7.08 -9.91 -18.32
C LEU A 425 7.81 -9.41 -19.56
N THR A 426 8.85 -8.62 -19.38
CA THR A 426 9.81 -8.28 -20.45
C THR A 426 10.65 -9.50 -20.79
N GLU A 427 11.45 -9.46 -21.87
CA GLU A 427 12.41 -10.51 -22.20
C GLU A 427 13.47 -10.72 -21.10
N ASP A 428 13.76 -9.66 -20.36
CA ASP A 428 14.69 -9.69 -19.22
C ASP A 428 14.04 -10.18 -17.92
N GLY A 429 12.74 -10.51 -17.94
CA GLY A 429 11.97 -10.99 -16.80
C GLY A 429 11.56 -9.88 -15.82
N GLU A 430 11.58 -8.62 -16.22
CA GLU A 430 11.06 -7.52 -15.40
C GLU A 430 9.52 -7.48 -15.50
N ILE A 431 8.88 -7.19 -14.38
CA ILE A 431 7.42 -7.16 -14.26
C ILE A 431 6.90 -5.80 -14.71
N VAL A 432 5.84 -5.84 -15.52
CA VAL A 432 5.02 -4.67 -15.85
C VAL A 432 3.58 -4.97 -15.48
N VAL A 433 2.97 -4.12 -14.65
CA VAL A 433 1.56 -4.20 -14.28
C VAL A 433 0.79 -3.12 -15.03
N CYS A 434 -0.20 -3.55 -15.83
CA CYS A 434 -1.03 -2.68 -16.64
C CYS A 434 -2.27 -2.17 -15.88
N GLY A 435 -2.81 -3.00 -14.97
CA GLY A 435 -3.97 -2.63 -14.15
C GLY A 435 -4.67 -3.83 -13.52
N ARG A 436 -5.77 -3.59 -12.80
CA ARG A 436 -6.59 -4.64 -12.18
C ARG A 436 -7.58 -5.21 -13.17
N ARG A 437 -7.66 -6.55 -13.30
CA ARG A 437 -8.57 -7.28 -14.19
C ARG A 437 -10.02 -6.83 -14.03
N LYS A 438 -10.50 -6.74 -12.79
CA LYS A 438 -11.88 -6.34 -12.48
C LYS A 438 -12.22 -4.88 -12.77
N ASN A 439 -11.21 -4.03 -12.94
CA ASN A 439 -11.39 -2.61 -13.21
C ASN A 439 -11.24 -2.27 -14.70
N VAL A 440 -10.73 -3.20 -15.52
CA VAL A 440 -10.57 -2.97 -16.96
C VAL A 440 -11.92 -2.61 -17.58
N ILE A 441 -11.91 -1.56 -18.37
CA ILE A 441 -13.07 -1.10 -19.13
C ILE A 441 -12.99 -1.74 -20.50
N ILE A 442 -13.95 -2.59 -20.84
CA ILE A 442 -13.99 -3.23 -22.15
C ILE A 442 -14.93 -2.40 -23.02
N VAL A 443 -14.42 -1.82 -24.10
CA VAL A 443 -15.21 -1.06 -25.08
C VAL A 443 -14.79 -1.48 -26.48
N ALA A 444 -15.76 -1.95 -27.27
CA ALA A 444 -15.54 -2.41 -28.64
C ALA A 444 -14.40 -3.45 -28.75
N GLY A 445 -14.31 -4.37 -27.78
CA GLY A 445 -13.29 -5.42 -27.74
C GLY A 445 -11.88 -4.97 -27.29
N ARG A 446 -11.71 -3.70 -26.91
CA ARG A 446 -10.43 -3.17 -26.42
C ARG A 446 -10.40 -3.14 -24.89
N ASN A 447 -9.27 -3.48 -24.31
CA ASN A 447 -9.00 -3.40 -22.86
C ASN A 447 -8.47 -2.01 -22.51
N ILE A 448 -9.32 -1.15 -21.98
CA ILE A 448 -8.97 0.21 -21.57
C ILE A 448 -8.68 0.21 -20.05
N PHE A 449 -7.52 0.69 -19.66
CA PHE A 449 -7.14 0.75 -18.26
C PHE A 449 -7.63 2.07 -17.62
N PRO A 450 -8.39 2.02 -16.52
CA PRO A 450 -8.90 3.22 -15.86
C PRO A 450 -7.80 4.23 -15.51
N SER A 451 -6.64 3.76 -15.07
CA SER A 451 -5.51 4.61 -14.69
C SER A 451 -5.05 5.56 -15.79
N ASP A 452 -5.12 5.15 -17.06
CA ASP A 452 -4.76 6.01 -18.20
C ASP A 452 -5.76 7.15 -18.36
N ILE A 453 -7.06 6.82 -18.25
CA ILE A 453 -8.14 7.81 -18.35
C ILE A 453 -8.11 8.77 -17.16
N GLU A 454 -7.92 8.24 -15.95
CA GLU A 454 -7.83 9.01 -14.71
C GLU A 454 -6.66 9.99 -14.75
N ARG A 455 -5.50 9.58 -15.25
CA ARG A 455 -4.33 10.43 -15.46
C ARG A 455 -4.62 11.56 -16.45
N LEU A 456 -5.24 11.26 -17.59
CA LEU A 456 -5.62 12.26 -18.58
C LEU A 456 -6.61 13.28 -18.01
N ALA A 457 -7.63 12.84 -17.32
CA ALA A 457 -8.62 13.70 -16.70
C ALA A 457 -8.01 14.56 -15.57
N ALA A 458 -7.17 13.96 -14.74
CA ALA A 458 -6.47 14.66 -13.64
C ALA A 458 -5.46 15.72 -14.11
N SER A 459 -5.05 15.69 -15.41
CA SER A 459 -4.16 16.69 -16.01
C SER A 459 -4.90 17.96 -16.49
N VAL A 460 -6.23 18.02 -16.36
CA VAL A 460 -7.03 19.20 -16.70
C VAL A 460 -7.04 20.17 -15.53
N ASP A 461 -6.81 21.46 -15.83
CA ASP A 461 -6.87 22.51 -14.81
C ASP A 461 -8.26 22.58 -14.18
N GLY A 462 -8.28 22.78 -12.85
CA GLY A 462 -9.51 22.77 -12.06
C GLY A 462 -9.90 21.39 -11.52
N ILE A 463 -9.23 20.29 -11.94
CA ILE A 463 -9.42 18.95 -11.41
C ILE A 463 -8.43 18.67 -10.26
N ARG A 464 -8.96 18.08 -9.19
CA ARG A 464 -8.16 17.65 -8.04
C ARG A 464 -7.40 16.35 -8.39
N ARG A 465 -6.08 16.40 -8.41
CA ARG A 465 -5.24 15.19 -8.60
C ARG A 465 -5.54 14.15 -7.54
N GLY A 466 -5.65 12.89 -7.95
CA GLY A 466 -6.06 11.79 -7.08
C GLY A 466 -7.55 11.78 -6.71
N GLY A 467 -8.36 12.67 -7.26
CA GLY A 467 -9.81 12.73 -7.11
C GLY A 467 -10.57 12.37 -8.40
N VAL A 468 -10.01 11.51 -9.23
CA VAL A 468 -10.62 11.06 -10.48
C VAL A 468 -10.77 9.56 -10.46
N VAL A 469 -11.93 9.06 -10.85
CA VAL A 469 -12.20 7.63 -11.05
C VAL A 469 -12.87 7.41 -12.41
N ALA A 470 -12.40 6.41 -13.14
CA ALA A 470 -12.99 5.99 -14.41
C ALA A 470 -13.48 4.54 -14.31
N PHE A 471 -14.62 4.25 -14.91
CA PHE A 471 -15.19 2.90 -14.98
C PHE A 471 -16.07 2.72 -16.21
N GLY A 472 -16.24 1.47 -16.64
CA GLY A 472 -17.14 1.09 -17.72
C GLY A 472 -18.55 0.81 -17.21
N VAL A 473 -19.53 1.19 -18.01
CA VAL A 473 -20.93 0.79 -17.82
C VAL A 473 -21.50 0.25 -19.12
N THR A 474 -22.35 -0.75 -19.01
CA THR A 474 -23.13 -1.26 -20.14
C THR A 474 -24.50 -0.58 -20.11
N LEU A 475 -24.83 0.13 -21.17
CA LEU A 475 -26.12 0.80 -21.32
C LEU A 475 -27.24 -0.20 -21.66
N ALA A 476 -28.51 0.25 -21.55
CA ALA A 476 -29.67 -0.59 -21.85
C ALA A 476 -29.68 -1.13 -23.31
N ASP A 477 -29.06 -0.43 -24.22
CA ASP A 477 -28.89 -0.82 -25.62
C ASP A 477 -27.63 -1.68 -25.88
N GLN A 478 -27.03 -2.23 -24.83
CA GLN A 478 -25.85 -3.09 -24.84
C GLN A 478 -24.55 -2.37 -25.29
N ARG A 479 -24.56 -1.06 -25.47
CA ARG A 479 -23.33 -0.30 -25.72
C ARG A 479 -22.56 -0.11 -24.43
N GLU A 480 -21.25 -0.22 -24.53
CA GLU A 480 -20.31 0.08 -23.45
C GLU A 480 -19.92 1.54 -23.50
N GLU A 481 -19.88 2.18 -22.35
CA GLU A 481 -19.55 3.60 -22.18
C GLU A 481 -18.51 3.79 -21.09
N ILE A 482 -17.56 4.69 -21.34
CA ILE A 482 -16.60 5.13 -20.33
C ILE A 482 -17.25 6.25 -19.51
N ARG A 483 -17.28 6.09 -18.21
CA ARG A 483 -17.69 7.13 -17.25
C ARG A 483 -16.54 7.59 -16.40
N ILE A 484 -16.48 8.91 -16.21
CA ILE A 484 -15.47 9.58 -15.42
C ILE A 484 -16.16 10.42 -14.35
N VAL A 485 -15.80 10.19 -13.09
CA VAL A 485 -16.17 11.07 -11.97
C VAL A 485 -14.92 11.80 -11.52
N ALA A 486 -14.95 13.14 -11.50
CA ALA A 486 -13.78 13.95 -11.20
C ALA A 486 -14.10 15.02 -10.15
N GLU A 487 -13.32 15.03 -9.06
CA GLU A 487 -13.40 16.07 -8.04
C GLU A 487 -12.80 17.38 -8.55
N THR A 488 -13.55 18.46 -8.39
CA THR A 488 -13.07 19.82 -8.71
C THR A 488 -12.30 20.43 -7.54
N VAL A 489 -11.40 21.35 -7.85
CA VAL A 489 -10.65 22.13 -6.85
C VAL A 489 -11.59 23.08 -6.12
N GLN A 490 -12.53 23.70 -6.84
CA GLN A 490 -13.60 24.51 -6.32
C GLN A 490 -14.84 23.64 -6.09
N GLU A 491 -15.61 23.91 -5.04
CA GLU A 491 -16.83 23.14 -4.74
C GLU A 491 -17.88 23.28 -5.84
N ASP A 492 -18.03 24.48 -6.38
CA ASP A 492 -18.85 24.76 -7.57
C ASP A 492 -18.01 25.49 -8.62
N PRO A 493 -17.64 24.80 -9.72
CA PRO A 493 -16.88 25.41 -10.79
C PRO A 493 -17.74 26.34 -11.68
N GLY A 494 -19.05 26.45 -11.47
CA GLY A 494 -19.95 27.35 -12.20
C GLY A 494 -19.80 27.21 -13.72
N GLU A 495 -19.61 28.35 -14.42
CA GLU A 495 -19.45 28.40 -15.89
C GLU A 495 -18.22 27.60 -16.37
N ALA A 496 -17.16 27.47 -15.55
CA ALA A 496 -15.98 26.68 -15.89
C ALA A 496 -16.27 25.16 -15.98
N ALA A 497 -17.35 24.66 -15.38
CA ALA A 497 -17.70 23.25 -15.38
C ALA A 497 -17.85 22.68 -16.80
N HIS A 498 -18.46 23.44 -17.72
CA HIS A 498 -18.64 23.01 -19.09
C HIS A 498 -17.30 22.89 -19.84
N GLU A 499 -16.42 23.85 -19.64
CA GLU A 499 -15.09 23.83 -20.25
C GLU A 499 -14.22 22.69 -19.71
N ILE A 500 -14.26 22.44 -18.39
CA ILE A 500 -13.54 21.32 -17.77
C ILE A 500 -14.01 19.99 -18.37
N ARG A 501 -15.34 19.74 -18.43
CA ARG A 501 -15.89 18.52 -19.06
C ARG A 501 -15.44 18.37 -20.51
N ARG A 502 -15.47 19.46 -21.28
CA ARG A 502 -15.06 19.49 -22.68
C ARG A 502 -13.57 19.16 -22.84
N GLN A 503 -12.71 19.69 -21.96
CA GLN A 503 -11.26 19.42 -21.99
C GLN A 503 -10.95 17.97 -21.64
N ILE A 504 -11.59 17.42 -20.59
CA ILE A 504 -11.49 15.99 -20.25
C ILE A 504 -11.91 15.13 -21.43
N GLY A 505 -13.09 15.37 -21.98
CA GLY A 505 -13.64 14.62 -23.13
C GLY A 505 -12.71 14.66 -24.34
N ARG A 506 -12.10 15.82 -24.63
CA ARG A 506 -11.16 16.00 -25.73
C ARG A 506 -9.86 15.22 -25.53
N LYS A 507 -9.26 15.31 -24.33
CA LYS A 507 -8.03 14.57 -24.01
C LYS A 507 -8.24 13.06 -24.06
N VAL A 508 -9.32 12.56 -23.48
CA VAL A 508 -9.64 11.13 -23.51
C VAL A 508 -9.93 10.66 -24.93
N ARG A 509 -10.73 11.41 -25.70
CA ARG A 509 -11.01 11.06 -27.11
C ARG A 509 -9.74 11.04 -27.97
N SER A 510 -8.85 12.01 -27.78
CA SER A 510 -7.58 12.06 -28.53
C SER A 510 -6.68 10.85 -28.24
N ALA A 511 -6.70 10.35 -26.99
CA ALA A 511 -5.85 9.24 -26.57
C ALA A 511 -6.46 7.85 -26.83
N THR A 512 -7.80 7.73 -26.74
CA THR A 512 -8.48 6.42 -26.80
C THR A 512 -9.39 6.25 -28.02
N GLY A 513 -9.71 7.34 -28.72
CA GLY A 513 -10.74 7.35 -29.77
C GLY A 513 -12.18 7.33 -29.22
N LEU A 514 -12.37 7.26 -27.89
CA LEU A 514 -13.66 7.10 -27.25
C LEU A 514 -14.11 8.37 -26.54
N SER A 515 -15.41 8.60 -26.51
CA SER A 515 -16.01 9.78 -25.86
C SER A 515 -16.56 9.38 -24.49
N PRO A 516 -15.99 9.86 -23.37
CA PRO A 516 -16.51 9.57 -22.06
C PRO A 516 -17.69 10.47 -21.69
N THR A 517 -18.54 10.00 -20.76
CA THR A 517 -19.44 10.85 -19.99
C THR A 517 -18.72 11.30 -18.71
N VAL A 518 -18.72 12.63 -18.43
CA VAL A 518 -17.96 13.22 -17.32
C VAL A 518 -18.90 13.85 -16.29
N LEU A 519 -18.81 13.37 -15.05
CA LEU A 519 -19.46 13.96 -13.88
C LEU A 519 -18.41 14.71 -13.04
N LEU A 520 -18.64 15.99 -12.79
CA LEU A 520 -17.86 16.78 -11.85
C LEU A 520 -18.53 16.76 -10.49
N VAL A 521 -17.74 16.52 -9.44
CA VAL A 521 -18.22 16.44 -8.05
C VAL A 521 -17.34 17.30 -7.13
N GLY A 522 -17.88 17.69 -5.99
CA GLY A 522 -17.13 18.40 -4.96
C GLY A 522 -16.03 17.54 -4.33
N LYS A 523 -15.11 18.19 -3.61
CA LYS A 523 -13.99 17.55 -2.92
C LYS A 523 -14.46 16.45 -1.95
N GLY A 524 -13.79 15.29 -1.97
CA GLY A 524 -14.01 14.17 -1.05
C GLY A 524 -15.19 13.28 -1.42
N LYS A 525 -15.78 13.44 -2.61
CA LYS A 525 -16.90 12.62 -3.08
C LYS A 525 -16.48 11.33 -3.78
N VAL A 526 -15.27 11.25 -4.30
CA VAL A 526 -14.73 10.00 -4.87
C VAL A 526 -14.37 9.05 -3.72
N PRO A 527 -14.97 7.85 -3.65
CA PRO A 527 -14.73 6.92 -2.55
C PRO A 527 -13.30 6.40 -2.55
N LYS A 528 -12.67 6.41 -1.38
CA LYS A 528 -11.27 5.99 -1.17
C LYS A 528 -11.15 5.07 0.03
N THR A 529 -10.09 4.27 0.04
CA THR A 529 -9.66 3.55 1.24
C THR A 529 -9.01 4.52 2.25
N PRO A 530 -8.87 4.14 3.52
CA PRO A 530 -8.11 4.94 4.50
C PRO A 530 -6.67 5.25 4.07
N SER A 531 -6.06 4.39 3.24
CA SER A 531 -4.72 4.63 2.65
C SER A 531 -4.74 5.57 1.43
N GLY A 532 -5.92 6.11 1.05
CA GLY A 532 -6.07 7.06 -0.06
C GLY A 532 -6.29 6.42 -1.44
N LYS A 533 -6.31 5.10 -1.57
CA LYS A 533 -6.55 4.39 -2.84
C LYS A 533 -8.02 4.52 -3.27
N ILE A 534 -8.26 4.71 -4.57
CA ILE A 534 -9.60 4.80 -5.15
C ILE A 534 -10.32 3.44 -5.08
N ARG A 535 -11.58 3.47 -4.64
CA ARG A 535 -12.47 2.31 -4.59
C ARG A 535 -13.35 2.28 -5.85
N HIS A 536 -12.82 1.75 -6.95
CA HIS A 536 -13.50 1.74 -8.26
C HIS A 536 -14.89 1.08 -8.22
N VAL A 537 -15.03 -0.04 -7.51
CA VAL A 537 -16.31 -0.75 -7.38
C VAL A 537 -17.34 0.13 -6.67
N ALA A 538 -16.98 0.70 -5.51
CA ALA A 538 -17.85 1.59 -4.77
C ALA A 538 -18.22 2.87 -5.57
N ALA A 539 -17.27 3.41 -6.35
CA ALA A 539 -17.54 4.54 -7.23
C ALA A 539 -18.54 4.16 -8.35
N LYS A 540 -18.37 2.97 -8.94
CA LYS A 540 -19.30 2.45 -9.95
C LYS A 540 -20.70 2.24 -9.38
N GLU A 541 -20.83 1.70 -8.17
CA GLU A 541 -22.10 1.53 -7.46
C GLU A 541 -22.76 2.88 -7.16
N MET A 542 -22.00 3.83 -6.63
CA MET A 542 -22.49 5.14 -6.21
C MET A 542 -22.91 6.03 -7.39
N PHE A 543 -22.13 6.05 -8.48
CA PHE A 543 -22.32 6.99 -9.57
C PHE A 543 -22.79 6.33 -10.89
N GLY A 544 -22.85 5.02 -10.95
CA GLY A 544 -23.26 4.30 -12.15
C GLY A 544 -24.69 4.60 -12.60
N ALA A 545 -25.63 4.74 -11.66
CA ALA A 545 -27.02 5.08 -11.93
C ALA A 545 -27.23 6.58 -12.20
N VAL A 546 -26.58 7.44 -11.42
CA VAL A 546 -26.76 8.92 -11.46
C VAL A 546 -26.40 9.51 -12.82
N LEU A 547 -25.45 8.97 -13.55
CA LEU A 547 -25.03 9.43 -14.86
C LEU A 547 -26.01 9.04 -16.00
N GLY A 548 -26.98 8.16 -15.72
CA GLY A 548 -28.07 7.85 -16.64
C GLY A 548 -29.07 9.01 -16.82
N GLU A 549 -29.24 9.84 -15.80
CA GLU A 549 -30.18 10.96 -15.79
C GLU A 549 -29.61 12.27 -16.39
N VAL A 550 -28.29 12.44 -16.43
CA VAL A 550 -27.63 13.65 -16.96
C VAL A 550 -27.71 13.79 -18.49
N ARG A 551 -28.11 12.74 -19.21
CA ARG A 551 -28.37 12.80 -20.66
C ARG A 551 -29.77 13.30 -21.03
N ALA A 552 -30.65 13.49 -20.06
CA ALA A 552 -32.05 13.92 -20.30
C ALA A 552 -32.25 15.44 -20.10
N LEU A 553 -31.20 16.20 -19.90
CA LEU A 553 -31.17 17.68 -19.87
C LEU A 553 -30.10 18.18 -20.87
#